data_b8d51f6a8698e2cbc3f9de3bf1d94577
#
_entry.id   b8d51f6a8698e2cbc3f9de3bf1d94577
#
_cell.length_a   1.000
_cell.length_b   1.000
_cell.length_c   1.000
_cell.angle_alpha   90.00
_cell.angle_beta   90.00
_cell.angle_gamma   90.00
#
_symmetry.space_group_name_H-M   'P 1'
#
loop_
_entity.id
_entity.type
_entity.pdbx_description
1 polymer ?
#
loop_
_entity_poly.entity_id
_entity_poly.type
_entity_poly.pdbx_seq_one_letter_code
_entity_poly.pdbx_strand_id
1 'polypeptide(L)'
;MLVKACNIVFVRPEIVEAKELYGHPSYYRQVIMAEDHTNTPLEELPPSSKFIYKTLSDVGPMTLKALTEETMLSSRTVRYGLDQLEDGGFVDSSPALHDGRQTCYKLDEDVCGVVSNGSPVLVSPEWVEERLSELGRDEPELRLVEADNEYDCGHLPGAVQVDILGDLIDVNGCGIADRRCFEEYVGARGITEDSTIVVYSNHHNQYAAYLYWLFKYYRHTDVRLLDGGKQYWEEIGGRTTTDEPDVTTQEYNAPTPDDRIRAYRTDVEAALSEDVTVVDVRSPAEYQGTVTQPPNKDLPEARTAGHIPGTTHVTWSEIIDENGQFKDATDLKRLFHDRNILPDTETIVYCHVGERSSIVWFVLSELLEYEDVSNYDGSWIEWGNMIDAPIETSVE
;
A
#
# COMPACT_ATOMS: atom_id res chain seq x y z
N MET A 1 -2.87 -33.12 -52.08
CA MET A 1 -3.25 -32.23 -53.19
C MET A 1 -3.40 -30.82 -52.65
N LEU A 2 -2.42 -29.99 -53.02
CA LEU A 2 -2.38 -28.52 -52.99
C LEU A 2 -2.78 -27.72 -51.73
N VAL A 3 -1.76 -27.37 -51.02
CA VAL A 3 -1.64 -26.21 -50.12
C VAL A 3 -1.73 -24.91 -50.95
N LYS A 4 -2.59 -23.96 -50.56
CA LYS A 4 -2.53 -22.60 -51.03
C LYS A 4 -2.00 -21.70 -49.92
N ALA A 5 -0.76 -21.24 -50.09
CA ALA A 5 -0.16 -20.18 -49.33
C ALA A 5 -0.90 -18.85 -49.62
N CYS A 6 -1.27 -18.10 -48.60
CA CYS A 6 -1.78 -16.76 -48.71
C CYS A 6 -0.64 -15.78 -48.42
N ASN A 7 -0.16 -15.13 -49.47
CA ASN A 7 0.80 -14.04 -49.37
C ASN A 7 0.10 -12.79 -48.78
N ILE A 8 0.49 -12.36 -47.62
CA ILE A 8 0.15 -11.03 -47.10
C ILE A 8 1.20 -10.06 -47.62
N VAL A 9 0.77 -9.19 -48.52
CA VAL A 9 1.57 -8.06 -49.05
C VAL A 9 1.46 -6.93 -48.03
N PHE A 10 2.59 -6.57 -47.42
CA PHE A 10 2.70 -5.33 -46.65
C PHE A 10 2.64 -4.15 -47.59
N VAL A 11 1.55 -3.39 -47.57
CA VAL A 11 1.44 -2.08 -48.17
C VAL A 11 1.85 -1.03 -47.14
N ARG A 12 2.94 -0.32 -47.38
CA ARG A 12 3.31 0.89 -46.61
C ARG A 12 2.26 1.96 -46.89
N PRO A 13 1.68 2.60 -45.86
CA PRO A 13 0.92 3.83 -46.08
C PRO A 13 1.89 4.99 -46.39
N GLU A 14 1.66 5.62 -47.53
CA GLU A 14 2.32 6.90 -47.90
C GLU A 14 1.87 8.02 -46.96
N ILE A 15 2.84 8.81 -46.50
CA ILE A 15 2.63 10.02 -45.70
C ILE A 15 1.94 11.07 -46.57
N VAL A 16 0.66 11.28 -46.37
CA VAL A 16 -0.07 12.43 -46.92
C VAL A 16 0.06 13.59 -45.93
N GLU A 17 0.63 14.69 -46.38
CA GLU A 17 0.77 15.94 -45.64
C GLU A 17 -0.60 16.50 -45.21
N ALA A 18 -0.94 16.33 -43.91
CA ALA A 18 -2.07 17.01 -43.26
C ALA A 18 -1.56 18.30 -42.59
N LYS A 19 -1.22 19.32 -43.39
CA LYS A 19 -0.68 20.59 -42.86
C LYS A 19 -1.70 21.72 -42.73
N GLU A 20 -3.01 21.44 -42.90
CA GLU A 20 -3.99 22.55 -43.00
C GLU A 20 -5.25 22.44 -42.11
N LEU A 21 -5.33 21.62 -41.10
CA LEU A 21 -6.60 21.51 -40.34
C LEU A 21 -6.60 21.70 -38.85
N TYR A 22 -5.48 21.76 -38.13
CA TYR A 22 -5.54 22.07 -36.68
C TYR A 22 -4.29 22.81 -36.20
N GLY A 23 -4.43 24.11 -35.98
CA GLY A 23 -3.39 25.00 -35.48
C GLY A 23 -3.28 24.97 -33.94
N HIS A 24 -2.69 23.94 -33.35
CA HIS A 24 -2.14 24.01 -31.97
C HIS A 24 -1.01 22.97 -31.79
N PRO A 25 0.17 23.38 -31.28
CA PRO A 25 1.33 22.48 -31.15
C PRO A 25 1.23 21.36 -30.10
N SER A 26 0.25 21.40 -29.23
CA SER A 26 0.11 20.42 -28.13
C SER A 26 -0.51 19.07 -28.54
N TYR A 27 -1.14 18.99 -29.70
CA TYR A 27 -1.80 17.74 -30.15
C TYR A 27 -0.84 16.77 -30.89
N TYR A 28 0.33 17.26 -31.31
CA TYR A 28 1.30 16.43 -32.06
C TYR A 28 2.21 15.57 -31.16
N ARG A 29 2.21 15.80 -29.85
CA ARG A 29 3.04 15.02 -28.92
C ARG A 29 2.37 13.72 -28.47
N GLN A 30 1.04 13.65 -28.53
CA GLN A 30 0.27 12.47 -28.06
C GLN A 30 0.11 11.33 -29.09
N VAL A 31 0.45 11.53 -30.36
CA VAL A 31 0.26 10.52 -31.42
C VAL A 31 1.57 9.85 -31.87
N ILE A 32 2.74 10.36 -31.43
CA ILE A 32 4.06 9.81 -31.84
C ILE A 32 4.77 9.05 -30.70
N MET A 33 4.18 8.97 -29.49
CA MET A 33 4.78 8.30 -28.32
C MET A 33 4.26 6.88 -28.09
N ALA A 34 3.88 6.18 -29.13
CA ALA A 34 3.52 4.76 -29.06
C ALA A 34 4.55 3.93 -29.84
N GLU A 35 5.85 4.09 -29.59
CA GLU A 35 6.86 3.11 -30.01
C GLU A 35 8.15 3.29 -29.19
N ASP A 36 8.54 2.21 -28.50
CA ASP A 36 9.87 1.92 -27.95
C ASP A 36 10.34 2.74 -26.73
N HIS A 37 9.69 2.63 -25.59
CA HIS A 37 10.37 2.77 -24.31
C HIS A 37 11.10 1.45 -24.01
N THR A 38 12.43 1.45 -24.14
CA THR A 38 13.28 0.45 -23.50
C THR A 38 13.09 0.63 -21.98
N ASN A 39 12.25 -0.21 -21.40
CA ASN A 39 11.95 -0.21 -19.97
C ASN A 39 13.21 -0.68 -19.21
N THR A 40 14.18 0.25 -19.01
CA THR A 40 15.37 -0.03 -18.22
C THR A 40 14.96 0.10 -16.76
N PRO A 41 14.99 -0.97 -15.95
CA PRO A 41 14.63 -0.91 -14.55
C PRO A 41 15.46 0.15 -13.81
N LEU A 42 14.89 0.82 -12.82
CA LEU A 42 15.57 1.83 -12.00
C LEU A 42 16.91 1.30 -11.44
N GLU A 43 16.94 0.02 -11.11
CA GLU A 43 18.14 -0.67 -10.57
C GLU A 43 19.32 -0.75 -11.54
N GLU A 44 19.07 -0.70 -12.84
CA GLU A 44 20.11 -0.71 -13.88
C GLU A 44 20.62 0.68 -14.21
N LEU A 45 19.94 1.73 -13.73
CA LEU A 45 20.37 3.11 -13.97
C LEU A 45 21.68 3.45 -13.21
N PRO A 46 22.44 4.45 -13.69
CA PRO A 46 23.65 4.90 -13.02
C PRO A 46 23.40 5.37 -11.59
N PRO A 47 24.38 5.26 -10.67
CA PRO A 47 24.23 5.71 -9.28
C PRO A 47 23.79 7.17 -9.13
N SER A 48 24.21 8.05 -10.05
CA SER A 48 23.78 9.46 -10.07
C SER A 48 22.29 9.61 -10.36
N SER A 49 21.72 8.81 -11.27
CA SER A 49 20.29 8.80 -11.59
C SER A 49 19.46 8.29 -10.41
N LYS A 50 19.89 7.21 -9.78
CA LYS A 50 19.28 6.68 -8.55
C LYS A 50 19.29 7.70 -7.42
N PHE A 51 20.40 8.43 -7.25
CA PHE A 51 20.52 9.45 -6.22
C PHE A 51 19.61 10.66 -6.50
N ILE A 52 19.47 11.07 -7.76
CA ILE A 52 18.52 12.13 -8.16
C ILE A 52 17.08 11.67 -7.95
N TYR A 53 16.74 10.43 -8.34
CA TYR A 53 15.43 9.84 -8.10
C TYR A 53 15.10 9.85 -6.61
N LYS A 54 16.00 9.35 -5.77
CA LYS A 54 15.82 9.37 -4.31
C LYS A 54 15.65 10.79 -3.77
N THR A 55 16.42 11.76 -4.24
CA THR A 55 16.28 13.16 -3.80
C THR A 55 14.91 13.74 -4.18
N LEU A 56 14.41 13.44 -5.39
CA LEU A 56 13.06 13.84 -5.80
C LEU A 56 11.97 13.14 -4.99
N SER A 57 12.20 11.90 -4.60
CA SER A 57 11.30 11.16 -3.70
C SER A 57 11.26 11.75 -2.29
N ASP A 58 12.42 12.14 -1.76
CA ASP A 58 12.56 12.61 -0.38
C ASP A 58 12.12 14.08 -0.20
N VAL A 59 12.32 14.91 -1.23
CA VAL A 59 12.13 16.38 -1.13
C VAL A 59 10.94 16.88 -1.96
N GLY A 60 10.48 16.10 -2.95
CA GLY A 60 9.42 16.48 -3.88
C GLY A 60 9.93 17.19 -5.14
N PRO A 61 9.02 17.84 -5.92
CA PRO A 61 9.34 18.46 -7.20
C PRO A 61 10.43 19.55 -7.09
N MET A 62 11.47 19.46 -7.92
CA MET A 62 12.63 20.35 -7.86
C MET A 62 13.04 20.87 -9.24
N THR A 63 13.62 22.07 -9.27
CA THR A 63 14.28 22.58 -10.48
C THR A 63 15.69 22.00 -10.61
N LEU A 64 16.26 22.02 -11.84
CA LEU A 64 17.65 21.62 -12.08
C LEU A 64 18.63 22.30 -11.10
N LYS A 65 18.39 23.57 -10.79
CA LYS A 65 19.24 24.33 -9.86
C LYS A 65 19.13 23.77 -8.45
N ALA A 66 17.92 23.58 -7.96
CA ALA A 66 17.67 23.03 -6.65
C ALA A 66 18.25 21.61 -6.50
N LEU A 67 18.05 20.74 -7.50
CA LEU A 67 18.65 19.41 -7.53
C LEU A 67 20.19 19.45 -7.52
N THR A 68 20.80 20.41 -8.22
CA THR A 68 22.25 20.59 -8.22
C THR A 68 22.77 20.99 -6.82
N GLU A 69 22.03 21.86 -6.14
CA GLU A 69 22.35 22.33 -4.79
C GLU A 69 22.13 21.21 -3.74
N GLU A 70 21.03 20.49 -3.83
CA GLU A 70 20.67 19.43 -2.86
C GLU A 70 21.57 18.20 -3.01
N THR A 71 21.77 17.71 -4.24
CA THR A 71 22.60 16.51 -4.48
C THR A 71 24.09 16.79 -4.43
N MET A 72 24.53 18.04 -4.45
CA MET A 72 25.95 18.45 -4.59
C MET A 72 26.62 17.87 -5.86
N LEU A 73 25.86 17.38 -6.83
CA LEU A 73 26.35 16.91 -8.12
C LEU A 73 26.54 18.08 -9.08
N SER A 74 27.41 17.90 -10.10
CA SER A 74 27.54 18.91 -11.15
C SER A 74 26.25 19.02 -11.97
N SER A 75 25.89 20.22 -12.45
CA SER A 75 24.71 20.42 -13.30
C SER A 75 24.71 19.54 -14.55
N ARG A 76 25.89 19.14 -15.04
CA ARG A 76 26.03 18.18 -16.15
C ARG A 76 25.60 16.77 -15.72
N THR A 77 26.01 16.35 -14.52
CA THR A 77 25.67 15.04 -13.95
C THR A 77 24.18 14.98 -13.66
N VAL A 78 23.61 16.05 -13.10
CA VAL A 78 22.16 16.12 -12.80
C VAL A 78 21.34 16.05 -14.10
N ARG A 79 21.71 16.80 -15.15
CA ARG A 79 21.02 16.71 -16.45
C ARG A 79 21.07 15.31 -17.03
N TYR A 80 22.26 14.69 -17.06
CA TYR A 80 22.41 13.33 -17.57
C TYR A 80 21.56 12.33 -16.76
N GLY A 81 21.51 12.48 -15.44
CA GLY A 81 20.70 11.63 -14.59
C GLY A 81 19.20 11.85 -14.81
N LEU A 82 18.76 13.09 -14.99
CA LEU A 82 17.37 13.42 -15.32
C LEU A 82 16.99 12.89 -16.71
N ASP A 83 17.84 13.07 -17.73
CA ASP A 83 17.60 12.52 -19.07
C ASP A 83 17.37 11.00 -19.01
N GLN A 84 18.17 10.28 -18.21
CA GLN A 84 18.00 8.83 -18.02
C GLN A 84 16.70 8.46 -17.27
N LEU A 85 16.28 9.29 -16.32
CA LEU A 85 15.04 9.09 -15.56
C LEU A 85 13.81 9.45 -16.40
N GLU A 86 13.88 10.50 -17.24
CA GLU A 86 12.83 10.84 -18.19
C GLU A 86 12.70 9.77 -19.29
N ASP A 87 13.83 9.28 -19.83
CA ASP A 87 13.84 8.21 -20.83
C ASP A 87 13.27 6.88 -20.27
N GLY A 88 13.47 6.62 -18.97
CA GLY A 88 12.92 5.47 -18.25
C GLY A 88 11.48 5.66 -17.77
N GLY A 89 10.90 6.86 -17.96
CA GLY A 89 9.55 7.17 -17.49
C GLY A 89 9.43 7.40 -15.98
N PHE A 90 10.54 7.54 -15.25
CA PHE A 90 10.54 7.74 -13.79
C PHE A 90 10.33 9.18 -13.35
N VAL A 91 10.53 10.13 -14.24
CA VAL A 91 10.46 11.56 -13.94
C VAL A 91 9.76 12.30 -15.06
N ASP A 92 8.80 13.13 -14.69
CA ASP A 92 8.15 14.11 -15.55
C ASP A 92 8.77 15.49 -15.41
N SER A 93 8.75 16.27 -16.50
CA SER A 93 9.18 17.65 -16.49
C SER A 93 8.07 18.62 -16.89
N SER A 94 7.93 19.72 -16.15
CA SER A 94 6.94 20.76 -16.39
C SER A 94 7.53 22.16 -16.16
N PRO A 95 6.96 23.25 -16.75
CA PRO A 95 7.38 24.60 -16.41
C PRO A 95 7.14 24.90 -14.93
N ALA A 96 8.13 25.49 -14.22
CA ALA A 96 7.99 25.84 -12.81
C ALA A 96 6.90 26.92 -12.61
N LEU A 97 6.05 26.72 -11.61
CA LEU A 97 4.88 27.57 -11.30
C LEU A 97 5.23 29.07 -11.06
N HIS A 98 6.43 29.37 -10.54
CA HIS A 98 6.85 30.73 -10.21
C HIS A 98 7.76 31.39 -11.25
N ASP A 99 8.36 30.61 -12.15
CA ASP A 99 9.20 31.11 -13.25
C ASP A 99 9.14 30.13 -14.45
N GLY A 100 8.26 30.40 -15.38
CA GLY A 100 8.08 29.56 -16.59
C GLY A 100 9.31 29.42 -17.50
N ARG A 101 10.45 30.03 -17.13
CA ARG A 101 11.75 29.84 -17.80
C ARG A 101 12.55 28.69 -17.20
N GLN A 102 12.15 28.18 -16.05
CA GLN A 102 12.76 27.04 -15.38
C GLN A 102 11.88 25.80 -15.57
N THR A 103 12.52 24.64 -15.72
CA THR A 103 11.87 23.34 -15.72
C THR A 103 11.88 22.78 -14.30
N CYS A 104 10.74 22.35 -13.84
CA CYS A 104 10.55 21.58 -12.60
C CYS A 104 10.44 20.12 -12.97
N TYR A 105 11.18 19.26 -12.29
CA TYR A 105 11.17 17.82 -12.41
C TYR A 105 10.45 17.23 -11.22
N LYS A 106 9.51 16.32 -11.47
CA LYS A 106 8.80 15.55 -10.46
C LYS A 106 8.86 14.07 -10.82
N LEU A 107 8.69 13.20 -9.84
CA LEU A 107 8.51 11.78 -10.13
C LEU A 107 7.23 11.60 -10.96
N ASP A 108 7.26 10.66 -11.88
CA ASP A 108 6.05 10.26 -12.60
C ASP A 108 5.13 9.55 -11.59
N GLU A 109 3.92 10.04 -11.43
CA GLU A 109 2.93 9.54 -10.46
C GLU A 109 2.48 8.11 -10.81
N ASP A 110 2.56 7.73 -12.10
CA ASP A 110 2.23 6.37 -12.56
C ASP A 110 3.34 5.33 -12.23
N VAL A 111 4.55 5.77 -11.88
CA VAL A 111 5.69 4.89 -11.52
C VAL A 111 5.96 4.89 -10.01
N CYS A 112 5.27 5.73 -9.24
CA CYS A 112 5.42 5.82 -7.80
C CYS A 112 4.67 4.67 -7.08
N GLY A 113 4.90 3.43 -7.52
CA GLY A 113 4.67 2.27 -6.67
C GLY A 113 5.74 2.27 -5.59
N VAL A 114 5.36 2.45 -4.34
CA VAL A 114 6.30 2.32 -3.23
C VAL A 114 6.88 0.90 -3.27
N VAL A 115 8.21 0.82 -3.43
CA VAL A 115 8.92 -0.44 -3.63
C VAL A 115 9.61 -0.81 -2.32
N SER A 116 9.11 -1.81 -1.63
CA SER A 116 9.84 -2.48 -0.54
C SER A 116 10.59 -3.67 -1.12
N ASN A 117 11.89 -3.76 -0.90
CA ASN A 117 12.76 -4.85 -1.38
C ASN A 117 12.68 -5.16 -2.90
N GLY A 118 12.41 -4.16 -3.74
CA GLY A 118 12.38 -4.32 -5.20
C GLY A 118 11.02 -4.76 -5.78
N SER A 119 9.99 -4.98 -4.95
CA SER A 119 8.61 -5.25 -5.39
C SER A 119 7.65 -4.16 -4.90
N PRO A 120 6.67 -3.72 -5.71
CA PRO A 120 5.68 -2.74 -5.26
C PRO A 120 4.82 -3.35 -4.14
N VAL A 121 4.69 -2.66 -3.01
CA VAL A 121 3.83 -3.07 -1.88
C VAL A 121 2.39 -2.61 -2.06
N LEU A 122 2.18 -1.60 -2.91
CA LEU A 122 0.89 -1.03 -3.25
C LEU A 122 0.70 -1.16 -4.78
N VAL A 123 -0.48 -1.61 -5.22
CA VAL A 123 -0.81 -1.76 -6.65
C VAL A 123 -2.07 -0.98 -6.97
N SER A 124 -2.10 -0.38 -8.18
CA SER A 124 -3.28 0.34 -8.65
C SER A 124 -4.35 -0.61 -9.19
N PRO A 125 -5.60 -0.15 -9.30
CA PRO A 125 -6.66 -0.89 -9.98
C PRO A 125 -6.32 -1.28 -11.42
N GLU A 126 -5.62 -0.41 -12.15
CA GLU A 126 -5.20 -0.66 -13.54
C GLU A 126 -4.20 -1.82 -13.59
N TRP A 127 -3.25 -1.87 -12.64
CA TRP A 127 -2.31 -2.99 -12.53
C TRP A 127 -3.03 -4.33 -12.35
N VAL A 128 -4.10 -4.36 -11.53
CA VAL A 128 -4.93 -5.55 -11.31
C VAL A 128 -5.75 -5.88 -12.56
N GLU A 129 -6.40 -4.89 -13.20
CA GLU A 129 -7.22 -5.10 -14.40
C GLU A 129 -6.41 -5.71 -15.54
N GLU A 130 -5.20 -5.25 -15.76
CA GLU A 130 -4.29 -5.81 -16.78
C GLU A 130 -3.97 -7.30 -16.54
N ARG A 131 -3.99 -7.74 -15.28
CA ARG A 131 -3.62 -9.11 -14.85
C ARG A 131 -4.81 -10.00 -14.49
N LEU A 132 -6.04 -9.53 -14.59
CA LEU A 132 -7.23 -10.33 -14.28
C LEU A 132 -7.30 -11.64 -15.08
N SER A 133 -6.78 -11.67 -16.32
CA SER A 133 -6.74 -12.90 -17.10
C SER A 133 -5.73 -13.93 -16.58
N GLU A 134 -4.74 -13.52 -15.82
CA GLU A 134 -3.75 -14.35 -15.13
C GLU A 134 -4.29 -14.78 -13.77
N LEU A 135 -4.87 -13.82 -13.03
CA LEU A 135 -5.48 -14.03 -11.71
C LEU A 135 -6.65 -15.02 -11.71
N GLY A 136 -7.36 -15.16 -12.84
CA GLY A 136 -8.45 -16.13 -12.99
C GLY A 136 -8.02 -17.57 -13.29
N ARG A 137 -6.73 -17.88 -13.28
CA ARG A 137 -6.19 -19.24 -13.48
C ARG A 137 -5.86 -19.90 -12.15
N ASP A 138 -5.90 -21.21 -12.10
CA ASP A 138 -5.39 -21.98 -10.94
C ASP A 138 -3.86 -22.07 -11.01
N GLU A 139 -3.20 -20.91 -10.90
CA GLU A 139 -1.74 -20.78 -10.90
C GLU A 139 -1.31 -20.20 -9.54
N PRO A 140 -0.50 -20.91 -8.75
CA PRO A 140 -0.13 -20.46 -7.41
C PRO A 140 0.80 -19.24 -7.39
N GLU A 141 1.40 -18.86 -8.55
CA GLU A 141 2.34 -17.76 -8.66
C GLU A 141 1.71 -16.39 -8.38
N LEU A 142 0.41 -16.23 -8.70
CA LEU A 142 -0.31 -14.97 -8.46
C LEU A 142 -1.68 -15.23 -7.89
N ARG A 143 -1.97 -14.70 -6.69
CA ARG A 143 -3.26 -14.85 -6.00
C ARG A 143 -3.86 -13.49 -5.63
N LEU A 144 -5.11 -13.31 -5.99
CA LEU A 144 -5.94 -12.19 -5.54
C LEU A 144 -6.76 -12.67 -4.34
N VAL A 145 -6.73 -11.91 -3.23
CA VAL A 145 -7.33 -12.32 -1.96
C VAL A 145 -8.24 -11.23 -1.43
N GLU A 146 -9.53 -11.53 -1.28
CA GLU A 146 -10.48 -10.66 -0.59
C GLU A 146 -10.48 -10.99 0.91
N ALA A 147 -10.10 -10.01 1.72
CA ALA A 147 -10.04 -10.11 3.17
C ALA A 147 -11.33 -9.55 3.79
N ASP A 148 -12.48 -10.18 3.50
CA ASP A 148 -13.80 -9.67 3.92
C ASP A 148 -14.81 -10.81 4.09
N ASN A 149 -15.91 -10.51 4.80
CA ASN A 149 -17.07 -11.39 4.95
C ASN A 149 -18.20 -11.08 3.92
N GLU A 150 -18.01 -10.10 3.05
CA GLU A 150 -18.95 -9.70 2.00
C GLU A 150 -18.63 -10.30 0.62
N TYR A 151 -17.75 -11.27 0.55
CA TYR A 151 -17.28 -11.94 -0.67
C TYR A 151 -18.42 -12.45 -1.54
N ASP A 152 -19.43 -13.09 -0.95
CA ASP A 152 -20.61 -13.65 -1.65
C ASP A 152 -21.49 -12.57 -2.32
N CYS A 153 -21.38 -11.31 -1.88
CA CYS A 153 -22.11 -10.19 -2.49
C CYS A 153 -21.49 -9.72 -3.81
N GLY A 154 -20.30 -10.23 -4.14
CA GLY A 154 -19.52 -9.93 -5.32
C GLY A 154 -18.07 -9.65 -4.96
N HIS A 155 -17.15 -10.19 -5.72
CA HIS A 155 -15.70 -10.07 -5.53
C HIS A 155 -14.98 -9.84 -6.86
N LEU A 156 -13.72 -9.44 -6.85
CA LEU A 156 -12.92 -9.31 -8.06
C LEU A 156 -12.73 -10.70 -8.71
N PRO A 157 -12.80 -10.81 -10.05
CA PRO A 157 -12.69 -12.11 -10.72
C PRO A 157 -11.40 -12.85 -10.37
N GLY A 158 -11.53 -14.11 -9.95
CA GLY A 158 -10.40 -14.97 -9.55
C GLY A 158 -9.91 -14.79 -8.12
N ALA A 159 -10.52 -13.89 -7.34
CA ALA A 159 -10.18 -13.71 -5.93
C ALA A 159 -10.63 -14.92 -5.09
N VAL A 160 -9.80 -15.30 -4.13
CA VAL A 160 -10.16 -16.23 -3.05
C VAL A 160 -10.52 -15.46 -1.79
N GLN A 161 -11.42 -16.01 -0.99
CA GLN A 161 -11.84 -15.38 0.27
C GLN A 161 -10.92 -15.75 1.44
N VAL A 162 -10.63 -14.76 2.29
CA VAL A 162 -10.09 -14.96 3.64
C VAL A 162 -11.00 -14.24 4.64
N ASP A 163 -11.70 -14.98 5.48
CA ASP A 163 -12.43 -14.42 6.62
C ASP A 163 -11.48 -14.26 7.81
N ILE A 164 -10.99 -13.04 7.97
CA ILE A 164 -10.00 -12.72 9.01
C ILE A 164 -10.60 -12.87 10.40
N LEU A 165 -11.79 -12.29 10.63
CA LEU A 165 -12.41 -12.27 11.95
C LEU A 165 -12.99 -13.63 12.34
N GLY A 166 -13.39 -14.45 11.34
CA GLY A 166 -13.95 -15.77 11.59
C GLY A 166 -12.89 -16.86 11.78
N ASP A 167 -11.80 -16.79 11.02
CA ASP A 167 -10.88 -17.91 10.88
C ASP A 167 -9.45 -17.64 11.37
N LEU A 168 -8.98 -16.39 11.32
CA LEU A 168 -7.57 -16.05 11.60
C LEU A 168 -7.34 -15.25 12.87
N ILE A 169 -8.40 -14.66 13.46
CA ILE A 169 -8.32 -13.86 14.68
C ILE A 169 -9.30 -14.40 15.72
N ASP A 170 -8.82 -14.62 16.92
CA ASP A 170 -9.67 -14.77 18.09
C ASP A 170 -9.87 -13.40 18.76
N VAL A 171 -10.90 -12.67 18.34
CA VAL A 171 -11.23 -11.35 18.90
C VAL A 171 -11.59 -11.38 20.39
N ASN A 172 -11.97 -12.53 20.94
CA ASN A 172 -12.27 -12.70 22.35
C ASN A 172 -11.03 -13.10 23.15
N GLY A 173 -10.11 -13.86 22.55
CA GLY A 173 -8.84 -14.26 23.14
C GLY A 173 -7.68 -13.32 22.86
N CYS A 174 -7.90 -12.27 22.07
CA CYS A 174 -6.88 -11.29 21.65
C CYS A 174 -5.65 -11.96 20.99
N GLY A 175 -5.90 -12.95 20.14
CA GLY A 175 -4.87 -13.74 19.48
C GLY A 175 -5.06 -13.84 17.98
N ILE A 176 -3.96 -14.07 17.27
CA ILE A 176 -3.95 -14.47 15.86
C ILE A 176 -3.80 -15.98 15.75
N ALA A 177 -4.22 -16.54 14.60
CA ALA A 177 -4.02 -17.97 14.30
C ALA A 177 -2.55 -18.34 14.48
N ASP A 178 -2.28 -19.49 15.08
CA ASP A 178 -0.93 -19.99 15.16
C ASP A 178 -0.37 -20.34 13.75
N ARG A 179 0.96 -20.48 13.65
CA ARG A 179 1.64 -20.71 12.39
C ARG A 179 1.05 -21.88 11.60
N ARG A 180 0.75 -23.00 12.26
CA ARG A 180 0.20 -24.18 11.59
C ARG A 180 -1.21 -23.93 11.06
N CYS A 181 -2.07 -23.30 11.86
CA CYS A 181 -3.41 -22.93 11.42
C CYS A 181 -3.34 -21.96 10.23
N PHE A 182 -2.43 -20.98 10.26
CA PHE A 182 -2.20 -20.08 9.15
C PHE A 182 -1.74 -20.82 7.88
N GLU A 183 -0.73 -21.72 7.99
CA GLU A 183 -0.22 -22.51 6.88
C GLU A 183 -1.33 -23.37 6.22
N GLU A 184 -2.09 -24.10 7.03
CA GLU A 184 -3.21 -24.92 6.56
C GLU A 184 -4.30 -24.08 5.89
N TYR A 185 -4.58 -22.90 6.44
CA TYR A 185 -5.65 -22.01 5.97
C TYR A 185 -5.33 -21.35 4.64
N VAL A 186 -4.13 -20.78 4.49
CA VAL A 186 -3.72 -20.12 3.23
C VAL A 186 -3.39 -21.14 2.14
N GLY A 187 -2.81 -22.30 2.49
CA GLY A 187 -2.56 -23.38 1.56
C GLY A 187 -3.84 -23.97 0.95
N ALA A 188 -4.93 -24.06 1.72
CA ALA A 188 -6.25 -24.46 1.23
C ALA A 188 -6.80 -23.49 0.16
N ARG A 189 -6.32 -22.26 0.10
CA ARG A 189 -6.65 -21.23 -0.89
C ARG A 189 -5.69 -21.15 -2.07
N GLY A 190 -4.86 -22.18 -2.22
CA GLY A 190 -3.92 -22.30 -3.32
C GLY A 190 -2.73 -21.33 -3.23
N ILE A 191 -2.38 -20.86 -2.03
CA ILE A 191 -1.26 -19.97 -1.79
C ILE A 191 -0.04 -20.77 -1.36
N THR A 192 1.12 -20.45 -1.93
CA THR A 192 2.44 -21.00 -1.56
C THR A 192 3.33 -19.87 -1.01
N GLU A 193 4.46 -20.21 -0.41
CA GLU A 193 5.45 -19.24 0.05
C GLU A 193 6.07 -18.37 -1.06
N ASP A 194 6.01 -18.84 -2.30
CA ASP A 194 6.55 -18.15 -3.49
C ASP A 194 5.46 -17.36 -4.26
N SER A 195 4.20 -17.39 -3.81
CA SER A 195 3.11 -16.67 -4.50
C SER A 195 3.29 -15.16 -4.38
N THR A 196 3.01 -14.43 -5.44
CA THR A 196 2.67 -12.99 -5.36
C THR A 196 1.22 -12.88 -4.89
N ILE A 197 0.98 -12.21 -3.78
CA ILE A 197 -0.35 -12.05 -3.20
C ILE A 197 -0.80 -10.59 -3.34
N VAL A 198 -1.99 -10.38 -3.89
CA VAL A 198 -2.64 -9.06 -3.89
C VAL A 198 -3.85 -9.14 -2.98
N VAL A 199 -3.82 -8.41 -1.87
CA VAL A 199 -4.91 -8.35 -0.89
C VAL A 199 -5.75 -7.10 -1.07
N TYR A 200 -7.06 -7.23 -0.89
CA TYR A 200 -8.00 -6.11 -0.88
C TYR A 200 -9.20 -6.44 0.02
N SER A 201 -9.93 -5.41 0.43
CA SER A 201 -11.21 -5.56 1.13
C SER A 201 -12.12 -4.36 0.91
N ASN A 202 -13.36 -4.44 1.39
CA ASN A 202 -14.22 -3.28 1.63
C ASN A 202 -13.70 -2.40 2.78
N HIS A 203 -14.45 -1.40 3.17
CA HIS A 203 -14.15 -0.57 4.34
C HIS A 203 -12.75 0.02 4.32
N HIS A 204 -12.33 0.52 3.13
CA HIS A 204 -11.03 1.16 2.91
C HIS A 204 -9.84 0.27 3.32
N ASN A 205 -9.88 -1.01 2.94
CA ASN A 205 -8.80 -1.97 3.14
C ASN A 205 -8.38 -2.25 4.61
N GLN A 206 -9.20 -1.97 5.61
CA GLN A 206 -8.81 -2.22 7.01
C GLN A 206 -8.48 -3.70 7.25
N TYR A 207 -9.32 -4.62 6.77
CA TYR A 207 -9.08 -6.06 6.88
C TYR A 207 -7.98 -6.54 5.96
N ALA A 208 -7.88 -5.99 4.75
CA ALA A 208 -6.79 -6.31 3.83
C ALA A 208 -5.43 -5.90 4.40
N ALA A 209 -5.31 -4.73 5.03
CA ALA A 209 -4.09 -4.30 5.69
C ALA A 209 -3.73 -5.20 6.89
N TYR A 210 -4.73 -5.73 7.60
CA TYR A 210 -4.46 -6.70 8.67
C TYR A 210 -3.98 -8.04 8.11
N LEU A 211 -4.57 -8.53 7.02
CA LEU A 211 -4.10 -9.73 6.34
C LEU A 211 -2.69 -9.53 5.75
N TYR A 212 -2.43 -8.35 5.16
CA TYR A 212 -1.10 -7.96 4.70
C TYR A 212 -0.08 -8.04 5.85
N TRP A 213 -0.38 -7.41 6.99
CA TRP A 213 0.46 -7.46 8.18
C TRP A 213 0.66 -8.89 8.68
N LEU A 214 -0.36 -9.74 8.66
CA LEU A 214 -0.26 -11.14 9.07
C LEU A 214 0.66 -11.94 8.14
N PHE A 215 0.59 -11.73 6.83
CA PHE A 215 1.53 -12.32 5.88
C PHE A 215 2.96 -11.85 6.15
N LYS A 216 3.18 -10.55 6.42
CA LYS A 216 4.51 -10.03 6.80
C LYS A 216 4.98 -10.59 8.13
N TYR A 217 4.09 -10.76 9.10
CA TYR A 217 4.40 -11.42 10.37
C TYR A 217 4.90 -12.85 10.17
N TYR A 218 4.29 -13.60 9.26
CA TYR A 218 4.76 -14.93 8.83
C TYR A 218 5.82 -14.88 7.72
N ARG A 219 6.42 -13.71 7.48
CA ARG A 219 7.55 -13.47 6.58
C ARG A 219 7.29 -13.85 5.11
N HIS A 220 6.05 -13.75 4.66
CA HIS A 220 5.77 -13.81 3.22
C HIS A 220 6.43 -12.64 2.49
N THR A 221 7.10 -12.92 1.36
CA THR A 221 7.98 -11.95 0.71
C THR A 221 7.26 -11.00 -0.25
N ASP A 222 6.30 -11.50 -1.05
CA ASP A 222 5.63 -10.71 -2.08
C ASP A 222 4.11 -10.62 -1.82
N VAL A 223 3.74 -9.77 -0.87
CA VAL A 223 2.36 -9.38 -0.59
C VAL A 223 2.17 -7.91 -0.94
N ARG A 224 1.06 -7.59 -1.60
CA ARG A 224 0.72 -6.26 -2.10
C ARG A 224 -0.69 -5.90 -1.69
N LEU A 225 -0.95 -4.61 -1.52
CA LEU A 225 -2.27 -4.08 -1.20
C LEU A 225 -2.85 -3.38 -2.44
N LEU A 226 -4.12 -3.64 -2.78
CA LEU A 226 -4.82 -2.89 -3.83
C LEU A 226 -5.22 -1.51 -3.31
N ASP A 227 -4.69 -0.43 -3.89
CA ASP A 227 -5.00 0.93 -3.48
C ASP A 227 -6.48 1.28 -3.70
N GLY A 228 -7.12 1.88 -2.67
CA GLY A 228 -8.55 2.15 -2.65
C GLY A 228 -9.46 0.95 -2.39
N GLY A 229 -8.92 -0.28 -2.46
CA GLY A 229 -9.66 -1.51 -2.20
C GLY A 229 -10.84 -1.77 -3.12
N LYS A 230 -11.78 -2.62 -2.67
CA LYS A 230 -12.96 -3.00 -3.46
C LYS A 230 -13.89 -1.82 -3.75
N GLN A 231 -14.07 -0.93 -2.80
CA GLN A 231 -14.96 0.21 -2.96
C GLN A 231 -14.51 1.09 -4.14
N TYR A 232 -13.25 1.48 -4.18
CA TYR A 232 -12.72 2.30 -5.28
C TYR A 232 -12.72 1.54 -6.62
N TRP A 233 -12.39 0.23 -6.60
CA TRP A 233 -12.50 -0.63 -7.77
C TRP A 233 -13.90 -0.58 -8.40
N GLU A 234 -14.97 -0.69 -7.58
CA GLU A 234 -16.35 -0.62 -8.05
C GLU A 234 -16.73 0.79 -8.53
N GLU A 235 -16.28 1.85 -7.86
CA GLU A 235 -16.53 3.24 -8.23
C GLU A 235 -15.98 3.60 -9.62
N ILE A 236 -14.82 3.06 -9.98
CA ILE A 236 -14.24 3.26 -11.32
C ILE A 236 -14.81 2.30 -12.38
N GLY A 237 -15.74 1.42 -12.01
CA GLY A 237 -16.41 0.49 -12.92
C GLY A 237 -15.66 -0.82 -13.13
N GLY A 238 -14.76 -1.20 -12.23
CA GLY A 238 -14.08 -2.47 -12.22
C GLY A 238 -15.05 -3.66 -12.15
N ARG A 239 -14.66 -4.77 -12.77
CA ARG A 239 -15.53 -5.96 -12.86
C ARG A 239 -15.59 -6.72 -11.55
N THR A 240 -16.78 -7.15 -11.15
CA THR A 240 -17.02 -8.09 -10.06
C THR A 240 -17.74 -9.33 -10.54
N THR A 241 -17.65 -10.42 -9.78
CA THR A 241 -18.32 -11.70 -10.01
C THR A 241 -18.74 -12.33 -8.68
N THR A 242 -19.64 -13.30 -8.77
CA THR A 242 -19.97 -14.22 -7.66
C THR A 242 -19.50 -15.63 -7.95
N ASP A 243 -18.75 -15.83 -9.04
CA ASP A 243 -18.20 -17.13 -9.43
C ASP A 243 -16.92 -17.41 -8.61
N GLU A 244 -16.97 -18.38 -7.72
CA GLU A 244 -15.80 -18.81 -6.94
C GLU A 244 -14.73 -19.42 -7.86
N PRO A 245 -13.45 -19.07 -7.69
CA PRO A 245 -12.37 -19.71 -8.44
C PRO A 245 -12.18 -21.16 -8.02
N ASP A 246 -11.92 -22.04 -8.98
CA ASP A 246 -11.53 -23.43 -8.69
C ASP A 246 -10.02 -23.44 -8.39
N VAL A 247 -9.66 -23.62 -7.12
CA VAL A 247 -8.27 -23.57 -6.65
C VAL A 247 -7.83 -24.93 -6.10
N THR A 248 -6.63 -25.34 -6.46
CA THR A 248 -6.00 -26.55 -5.92
C THR A 248 -5.28 -26.22 -4.62
N THR A 249 -5.58 -26.96 -3.54
CA THR A 249 -4.86 -26.84 -2.27
C THR A 249 -3.36 -27.04 -2.48
N GLN A 250 -2.58 -26.13 -1.91
CA GLN A 250 -1.11 -26.12 -1.93
C GLN A 250 -0.55 -26.34 -0.53
N GLU A 251 0.73 -26.71 -0.47
CA GLU A 251 1.50 -26.68 0.77
C GLU A 251 2.08 -25.29 0.98
N TYR A 252 1.91 -24.73 2.16
CA TYR A 252 2.49 -23.45 2.56
C TYR A 252 3.35 -23.65 3.80
N ASN A 253 4.62 -23.23 3.75
CA ASN A 253 5.57 -23.40 4.84
C ASN A 253 6.06 -22.04 5.32
N ALA A 254 5.42 -21.47 6.33
CA ALA A 254 5.82 -20.20 6.90
C ALA A 254 7.16 -20.31 7.66
N PRO A 255 8.08 -19.35 7.48
CA PRO A 255 9.22 -19.22 8.37
C PRO A 255 8.82 -18.92 9.82
N THR A 256 9.80 -18.83 10.73
CA THR A 256 9.57 -18.32 12.09
C THR A 256 9.02 -16.88 12.00
N PRO A 257 7.93 -16.58 12.73
CA PRO A 257 7.33 -15.25 12.72
C PRO A 257 8.32 -14.12 13.01
N ASP A 258 8.02 -12.94 12.52
CA ASP A 258 8.78 -11.72 12.79
C ASP A 258 8.16 -10.96 13.97
N ASP A 259 8.59 -11.30 15.19
CA ASP A 259 8.07 -10.65 16.40
C ASP A 259 8.41 -9.15 16.50
N ARG A 260 9.29 -8.61 15.64
CA ARG A 260 9.63 -7.18 15.65
C ARG A 260 8.47 -6.29 15.19
N ILE A 261 7.62 -6.80 14.31
CA ILE A 261 6.47 -6.04 13.78
C ILE A 261 5.20 -6.24 14.59
N ARG A 262 5.25 -7.01 15.69
CA ARG A 262 4.14 -7.27 16.61
C ARG A 262 4.50 -6.79 18.00
N ALA A 263 3.68 -5.93 18.58
CA ALA A 263 3.78 -5.57 19.98
C ALA A 263 2.81 -6.38 20.82
N TYR A 264 3.25 -6.77 21.99
CA TYR A 264 2.44 -7.40 23.01
C TYR A 264 2.10 -6.39 24.11
N ARG A 265 1.13 -6.73 24.95
CA ARG A 265 0.76 -5.92 26.10
C ARG A 265 1.97 -5.49 26.94
N THR A 266 2.92 -6.39 27.16
CA THR A 266 4.13 -6.11 27.94
C THR A 266 5.01 -5.03 27.33
N ASP A 267 5.05 -4.93 26.02
CA ASP A 267 5.82 -3.93 25.30
C ASP A 267 5.13 -2.56 25.43
N VAL A 268 3.80 -2.54 25.35
CA VAL A 268 3.02 -1.32 25.61
C VAL A 268 3.13 -0.87 27.06
N GLU A 269 3.12 -1.81 28.05
CA GLU A 269 3.35 -1.50 29.46
C GLU A 269 4.75 -0.87 29.67
N ALA A 270 5.79 -1.38 28.99
CA ALA A 270 7.15 -0.82 29.05
C ALA A 270 7.23 0.57 28.41
N ALA A 271 6.58 0.76 27.27
CA ALA A 271 6.50 2.03 26.55
C ALA A 271 5.96 3.21 27.37
N LEU A 272 5.13 2.94 28.39
CA LEU A 272 4.63 4.02 29.31
C LEU A 272 5.75 4.71 30.11
N SER A 273 6.94 4.15 30.17
CA SER A 273 8.10 4.67 30.91
C SER A 273 9.35 4.84 30.08
N GLU A 274 9.30 4.53 28.81
CA GLU A 274 10.40 4.58 27.84
C GLU A 274 10.14 5.62 26.76
N ASP A 275 11.14 5.92 25.94
CA ASP A 275 11.02 6.87 24.81
C ASP A 275 10.50 6.13 23.57
N VAL A 276 9.29 5.60 23.67
CA VAL A 276 8.56 4.88 22.62
C VAL A 276 7.28 5.66 22.30
N THR A 277 7.02 5.87 21.03
CA THR A 277 5.78 6.51 20.59
C THR A 277 4.64 5.51 20.49
N VAL A 278 3.62 5.63 21.32
CA VAL A 278 2.40 4.82 21.21
C VAL A 278 1.31 5.63 20.51
N VAL A 279 0.74 5.10 19.42
CA VAL A 279 -0.23 5.80 18.56
C VAL A 279 -1.59 5.12 18.64
N ASP A 280 -2.59 5.87 19.11
CA ASP A 280 -3.99 5.46 19.05
C ASP A 280 -4.59 5.90 17.72
N VAL A 281 -5.03 4.95 16.89
CA VAL A 281 -5.58 5.26 15.57
C VAL A 281 -7.10 5.19 15.50
N ARG A 282 -7.78 5.05 16.65
CA ARG A 282 -9.23 4.98 16.75
C ARG A 282 -9.90 6.33 16.45
N SER A 283 -11.22 6.32 16.42
CA SER A 283 -12.00 7.55 16.28
C SER A 283 -11.78 8.49 17.49
N PRO A 284 -11.98 9.82 17.32
CA PRO A 284 -11.93 10.75 18.44
C PRO A 284 -12.87 10.39 19.60
N ALA A 285 -14.04 9.82 19.29
CA ALA A 285 -15.01 9.41 20.32
C ALA A 285 -14.51 8.23 21.19
N GLU A 286 -13.81 7.26 20.57
CA GLU A 286 -13.15 6.16 21.29
C GLU A 286 -11.97 6.67 22.13
N TYR A 287 -11.11 7.51 21.55
CA TYR A 287 -9.95 8.09 22.21
C TYR A 287 -10.35 8.93 23.43
N GLN A 288 -11.34 9.80 23.27
CA GLN A 288 -11.85 10.65 24.35
C GLN A 288 -12.56 9.87 25.46
N GLY A 289 -12.96 8.62 25.20
CA GLY A 289 -13.68 7.79 26.17
C GLY A 289 -15.19 8.03 26.20
N THR A 290 -15.78 8.54 25.10
CA THR A 290 -17.22 8.73 24.98
C THR A 290 -17.95 7.47 24.52
N VAL A 291 -17.22 6.52 23.90
CA VAL A 291 -17.70 5.21 23.48
C VAL A 291 -16.66 4.13 23.81
N THR A 292 -17.11 2.87 23.97
CA THR A 292 -16.29 1.71 24.34
C THR A 292 -15.90 0.84 23.14
N GLN A 293 -16.54 1.08 21.99
CA GLN A 293 -16.33 0.34 20.75
C GLN A 293 -16.55 1.23 19.51
N PRO A 294 -16.04 0.87 18.33
CA PRO A 294 -16.32 1.60 17.12
C PRO A 294 -17.82 1.54 16.78
N PRO A 295 -18.44 2.66 16.37
CA PRO A 295 -19.83 2.66 15.96
C PRO A 295 -20.04 1.81 14.70
N ASN A 296 -21.18 1.12 14.61
CA ASN A 296 -21.63 0.34 13.44
C ASN A 296 -20.74 -0.87 13.09
N LYS A 297 -19.92 -1.37 14.02
CA LYS A 297 -19.19 -2.63 13.87
C LYS A 297 -19.70 -3.64 14.90
N ASP A 298 -19.92 -4.89 14.45
CA ASP A 298 -20.23 -6.02 15.33
C ASP A 298 -18.95 -6.61 15.93
N LEU A 299 -18.33 -5.83 16.81
CA LEU A 299 -17.11 -6.20 17.54
C LEU A 299 -17.39 -6.26 19.03
N PRO A 300 -16.63 -7.07 19.80
CA PRO A 300 -16.76 -7.09 21.24
C PRO A 300 -16.58 -5.71 21.87
N GLU A 301 -17.41 -5.38 22.85
CA GLU A 301 -17.32 -4.14 23.60
C GLU A 301 -16.23 -4.22 24.67
N ALA A 302 -15.37 -3.21 24.77
CA ALA A 302 -14.42 -3.10 25.84
C ALA A 302 -15.13 -2.68 27.15
N ARG A 303 -14.65 -3.18 28.27
CA ARG A 303 -15.21 -2.87 29.60
C ARG A 303 -15.07 -1.39 29.97
N THR A 304 -13.98 -0.74 29.54
CA THR A 304 -13.63 0.62 29.90
C THR A 304 -13.44 1.45 28.65
N ALA A 305 -13.93 2.69 28.67
CA ALA A 305 -13.69 3.68 27.62
C ALA A 305 -12.45 4.56 27.95
N GLY A 306 -11.82 5.13 26.94
CA GLY A 306 -10.62 5.98 27.06
C GLY A 306 -9.48 5.51 26.18
N HIS A 307 -8.25 5.86 26.54
CA HIS A 307 -7.03 5.54 25.80
C HIS A 307 -5.87 5.20 26.74
N ILE A 308 -4.81 4.62 26.18
CA ILE A 308 -3.56 4.33 26.90
C ILE A 308 -2.88 5.66 27.23
N PRO A 309 -2.44 5.91 28.48
CA PRO A 309 -1.83 7.17 28.89
C PRO A 309 -0.62 7.57 28.04
N GLY A 310 -0.54 8.87 27.71
CA GLY A 310 0.59 9.42 26.97
C GLY A 310 0.59 9.12 25.48
N THR A 311 -0.46 8.49 24.93
CA THR A 311 -0.52 8.15 23.50
C THR A 311 -0.79 9.35 22.61
N THR A 312 -0.18 9.32 21.42
CA THR A 312 -0.48 10.26 20.34
C THR A 312 -1.70 9.78 19.55
N HIS A 313 -2.66 10.68 19.31
CA HIS A 313 -3.85 10.32 18.53
C HIS A 313 -3.74 10.72 17.07
N VAL A 314 -3.95 9.76 16.19
CA VAL A 314 -4.08 9.94 14.72
C VAL A 314 -5.24 9.09 14.25
N THR A 315 -6.35 9.69 13.83
CA THR A 315 -7.45 8.86 13.30
C THR A 315 -7.01 8.17 12.02
N TRP A 316 -7.18 6.84 11.94
CA TRP A 316 -6.77 6.04 10.79
C TRP A 316 -7.26 6.61 9.43
N SER A 317 -8.44 7.22 9.38
CA SER A 317 -8.99 7.81 8.16
C SER A 317 -8.28 9.08 7.69
N GLU A 318 -7.36 9.63 8.49
CA GLU A 318 -6.57 10.79 8.06
C GLU A 318 -5.47 10.44 7.04
N ILE A 319 -5.17 9.14 6.86
CA ILE A 319 -4.14 8.66 5.91
C ILE A 319 -4.68 8.40 4.51
N ILE A 320 -5.99 8.40 4.32
CA ILE A 320 -6.64 8.16 3.03
C ILE A 320 -7.34 9.42 2.52
N ASP A 321 -7.61 9.45 1.22
CA ASP A 321 -8.38 10.48 0.55
C ASP A 321 -9.89 10.14 0.50
N GLU A 322 -10.65 10.91 -0.27
CA GLU A 322 -12.10 10.73 -0.45
C GLU A 322 -12.47 9.47 -1.22
N ASN A 323 -11.55 8.91 -2.01
CA ASN A 323 -11.71 7.67 -2.76
C ASN A 323 -11.28 6.43 -1.96
N GLY A 324 -10.75 6.62 -0.76
CA GLY A 324 -10.17 5.56 0.07
C GLY A 324 -8.76 5.13 -0.36
N GLN A 325 -8.13 5.86 -1.27
CA GLN A 325 -6.73 5.66 -1.66
C GLN A 325 -5.81 6.32 -0.64
N PHE A 326 -4.59 5.82 -0.53
CA PHE A 326 -3.60 6.47 0.34
C PHE A 326 -3.24 7.87 -0.17
N LYS A 327 -3.10 8.82 0.75
CA LYS A 327 -2.56 10.14 0.45
C LYS A 327 -1.11 10.02 -0.02
N ASP A 328 -0.63 11.02 -0.77
CA ASP A 328 0.76 11.03 -1.20
C ASP A 328 1.75 11.00 -0.02
N ALA A 329 2.96 10.49 -0.27
CA ALA A 329 3.98 10.32 0.76
C ALA A 329 4.37 11.62 1.46
N THR A 330 4.26 12.78 0.78
CA THR A 330 4.57 14.09 1.36
C THR A 330 3.53 14.50 2.39
N ASP A 331 2.25 14.31 2.07
CA ASP A 331 1.14 14.61 2.99
C ASP A 331 1.15 13.65 4.19
N LEU A 332 1.45 12.37 3.96
CA LEU A 332 1.58 11.38 5.02
C LEU A 332 2.76 11.70 5.95
N LYS A 333 3.96 12.00 5.41
CA LYS A 333 5.13 12.41 6.21
C LYS A 333 4.80 13.65 7.05
N ARG A 334 4.13 14.66 6.48
CA ARG A 334 3.72 15.87 7.21
C ARG A 334 2.73 15.52 8.31
N LEU A 335 1.72 14.68 8.03
CA LEU A 335 0.71 14.25 9.00
C LEU A 335 1.33 13.66 10.27
N PHE A 336 2.30 12.76 10.11
CA PHE A 336 2.97 12.08 11.21
C PHE A 336 3.99 12.98 11.92
N HIS A 337 4.79 13.73 11.15
CA HIS A 337 5.76 14.67 11.70
C HIS A 337 5.12 15.75 12.57
N ASP A 338 3.98 16.33 12.14
CA ASP A 338 3.26 17.36 12.90
C ASP A 338 2.73 16.84 14.25
N ARG A 339 2.67 15.51 14.42
CA ARG A 339 2.29 14.80 15.64
C ARG A 339 3.47 14.20 16.40
N ASN A 340 4.70 14.56 15.99
CA ASN A 340 5.94 14.05 16.57
C ASN A 340 6.11 12.54 16.48
N ILE A 341 5.54 11.92 15.44
CA ILE A 341 5.77 10.50 15.05
C ILE A 341 6.88 10.53 14.01
N LEU A 342 8.10 10.12 14.41
CA LEU A 342 9.32 10.34 13.63
C LEU A 342 9.92 9.00 13.16
N PRO A 343 10.64 8.98 11.99
CA PRO A 343 11.16 7.75 11.37
C PRO A 343 12.12 6.93 12.24
N ASP A 344 12.87 7.60 13.11
CA ASP A 344 13.94 7.07 13.97
C ASP A 344 13.48 6.83 15.42
N THR A 345 12.17 6.85 15.65
CA THR A 345 11.57 6.57 16.97
C THR A 345 10.78 5.27 16.91
N GLU A 346 11.05 4.36 17.84
CA GLU A 346 10.24 3.16 18.01
C GLU A 346 8.76 3.53 18.19
N THR A 347 7.90 2.94 17.36
CA THR A 347 6.49 3.28 17.28
C THR A 347 5.60 2.05 17.42
N ILE A 348 4.68 2.08 18.37
CA ILE A 348 3.64 1.05 18.54
C ILE A 348 2.30 1.65 18.11
N VAL A 349 1.61 1.03 17.17
CA VAL A 349 0.27 1.45 16.75
C VAL A 349 -0.79 0.51 17.32
N TYR A 350 -1.94 1.03 17.75
CA TYR A 350 -3.06 0.21 18.20
C TYR A 350 -4.41 0.80 17.81
N CYS A 351 -5.44 -0.05 17.76
CA CYS A 351 -6.81 0.40 17.56
C CYS A 351 -7.80 -0.28 18.52
N HIS A 352 -8.85 -0.93 18.03
CA HIS A 352 -9.79 -1.72 18.86
C HIS A 352 -9.45 -3.20 18.90
N VAL A 353 -9.21 -3.82 17.71
CA VAL A 353 -8.85 -5.25 17.54
C VAL A 353 -7.71 -5.48 16.55
N GLY A 354 -6.92 -4.46 16.19
CA GLY A 354 -5.73 -4.57 15.33
C GLY A 354 -5.92 -4.21 13.86
N GLU A 355 -7.15 -4.17 13.32
CA GLU A 355 -7.40 -3.97 11.89
C GLU A 355 -7.10 -2.55 11.39
N ARG A 356 -7.54 -1.52 12.13
CA ARG A 356 -7.27 -0.11 11.78
C ARG A 356 -5.84 0.30 12.06
N SER A 357 -5.21 -0.31 13.04
CA SER A 357 -3.79 -0.06 13.31
C SER A 357 -2.88 -0.70 12.26
N SER A 358 -3.28 -1.81 11.66
CA SER A 358 -2.50 -2.43 10.58
C SER A 358 -2.41 -1.55 9.34
N ILE A 359 -3.46 -0.76 9.00
CA ILE A 359 -3.37 0.15 7.84
C ILE A 359 -2.43 1.33 8.13
N VAL A 360 -2.35 1.80 9.37
CA VAL A 360 -1.39 2.84 9.77
C VAL A 360 0.02 2.25 9.88
N TRP A 361 0.16 1.00 10.37
CA TRP A 361 1.41 0.26 10.33
C TRP A 361 1.92 0.11 8.88
N PHE A 362 1.06 -0.26 7.94
CA PHE A 362 1.39 -0.34 6.52
C PHE A 362 1.93 0.98 5.98
N VAL A 363 1.27 2.10 6.30
CA VAL A 363 1.75 3.42 5.87
C VAL A 363 3.10 3.74 6.46
N LEU A 364 3.29 3.57 7.77
CA LEU A 364 4.55 3.91 8.43
C LEU A 364 5.70 2.99 7.95
N SER A 365 5.50 1.67 7.98
CA SER A 365 6.56 0.69 7.67
C SER A 365 6.81 0.53 6.18
N GLU A 366 5.75 0.44 5.34
CA GLU A 366 5.90 0.04 3.95
C GLU A 366 5.90 1.25 3.00
N LEU A 367 5.09 2.29 3.26
CA LEU A 367 5.04 3.48 2.41
C LEU A 367 6.04 4.56 2.80
N LEU A 368 6.29 4.74 4.10
CA LEU A 368 7.19 5.77 4.61
C LEU A 368 8.55 5.22 5.08
N GLU A 369 8.71 3.88 5.08
CA GLU A 369 9.96 3.18 5.40
C GLU A 369 10.49 3.49 6.83
N TYR A 370 9.59 3.64 7.83
CA TYR A 370 9.98 3.72 9.22
C TYR A 370 10.51 2.37 9.70
N GLU A 371 11.66 2.33 10.39
CA GLU A 371 12.38 1.08 10.67
C GLU A 371 11.76 0.27 11.82
N ASP A 372 11.30 0.93 12.89
CA ASP A 372 10.87 0.29 14.15
C ASP A 372 9.38 0.56 14.41
N VAL A 373 8.50 -0.05 13.60
CA VAL A 373 7.04 0.05 13.78
C VAL A 373 6.45 -1.30 14.08
N SER A 374 5.69 -1.41 15.17
CA SER A 374 4.98 -2.63 15.54
C SER A 374 3.49 -2.38 15.74
N ASN A 375 2.67 -3.40 15.43
CA ASN A 375 1.24 -3.40 15.64
C ASN A 375 0.89 -4.15 16.93
N TYR A 376 0.27 -3.46 17.87
CA TYR A 376 -0.34 -4.08 19.03
C TYR A 376 -1.71 -4.62 18.64
N ASP A 377 -1.76 -5.85 18.18
CA ASP A 377 -2.98 -6.49 17.67
C ASP A 377 -4.02 -6.77 18.76
N GLY A 378 -3.62 -7.06 20.00
CA GLY A 378 -4.51 -7.14 21.16
C GLY A 378 -5.28 -5.84 21.41
N SER A 379 -4.68 -4.71 21.13
CA SER A 379 -5.34 -3.40 21.05
C SER A 379 -6.21 -3.03 22.26
N TRP A 380 -7.23 -2.20 22.02
CA TRP A 380 -8.12 -1.74 23.10
C TRP A 380 -8.98 -2.84 23.69
N ILE A 381 -9.33 -3.87 22.92
CA ILE A 381 -10.11 -4.98 23.44
C ILE A 381 -9.34 -5.78 24.49
N GLU A 382 -8.02 -5.86 24.38
CA GLU A 382 -7.20 -6.43 25.46
C GLU A 382 -7.01 -5.40 26.59
N TRP A 383 -6.49 -4.21 26.28
CA TRP A 383 -6.12 -3.20 27.27
C TRP A 383 -7.32 -2.71 28.11
N GLY A 384 -8.41 -2.32 27.47
CA GLY A 384 -9.63 -1.79 28.10
C GLY A 384 -10.42 -2.81 28.93
N ASN A 385 -10.10 -4.10 28.79
CA ASN A 385 -10.67 -5.18 29.59
C ASN A 385 -9.80 -5.61 30.79
N MET A 386 -8.56 -5.13 30.85
CA MET A 386 -7.67 -5.42 31.98
C MET A 386 -8.19 -4.78 33.30
N ILE A 387 -7.95 -5.48 34.39
CA ILE A 387 -8.15 -4.92 35.72
C ILE A 387 -6.92 -4.08 36.06
N ASP A 388 -7.15 -2.85 36.51
CA ASP A 388 -6.10 -1.92 36.96
C ASP A 388 -5.14 -1.43 35.83
N ALA A 389 -5.47 -1.61 34.54
CA ALA A 389 -4.74 -0.96 33.46
C ALA A 389 -4.83 0.57 33.60
N PRO A 390 -3.74 1.31 33.41
CA PRO A 390 -3.81 2.75 33.38
C PRO A 390 -4.60 3.22 32.15
N ILE A 391 -5.58 4.09 32.36
CA ILE A 391 -6.45 4.63 31.31
C ILE A 391 -6.63 6.12 31.52
N GLU A 392 -6.54 6.87 30.43
CA GLU A 392 -6.88 8.30 30.39
C GLU A 392 -8.15 8.54 29.57
N THR A 393 -8.85 9.60 29.88
CA THR A 393 -9.99 10.10 29.13
C THR A 393 -9.84 11.61 28.94
N SER A 394 -10.27 12.12 27.79
CA SER A 394 -10.27 13.55 27.50
C SER A 394 -11.66 14.19 27.68
N VAL A 395 -12.58 13.49 28.37
CA VAL A 395 -13.91 14.02 28.69
C VAL A 395 -13.77 14.92 29.90
N GLU A 396 -14.05 16.24 29.72
CA GLU A 396 -14.18 17.21 30.80
C GLU A 396 -15.46 16.99 31.63
#